data_22f4e804da557110638b4537c7871f13
#
_entry.id   22f4e804da557110638b4537c7871f13
#
_cell.length_a   1.000
_cell.length_b   1.000
_cell.length_c   1.000
_cell.angle_alpha   90.00
_cell.angle_beta   90.00
_cell.angle_gamma   90.00
#
_symmetry.space_group_name_H-M   'P 1'
#
loop_
_entity.id
_entity.type
_entity.pdbx_description
1 polymer ?
#
loop_
_entity_poly.entity_id
_entity_poly.type
_entity_poly.pdbx_seq_one_letter_code
_entity_poly.pdbx_strand_id
1 'polypeptide(L)'
;MGYSSAFKLCTIDEQSAFNGCKLMSVVATVDDYLHEAGALDKAMLPLGFFLAFCAHHRLLSQEFTRQRAEQLSAVRRQEGQVTTLFAAHGATLYASDFTPQGLVFVRGYLPQLYADFAQTFEPACFEIDDDWSNYQQLANVMIRHLLGQPRPAHTSRGLWSTIKTRVAMLWR
;
A
#
# COMPACT_ATOMS: atom_id res chain seq x y z
N MET A 1 6.27 68.99 3.37
CA MET A 1 5.82 68.00 2.35
C MET A 1 6.39 66.69 2.76
N GLY A 2 5.63 65.81 3.43
CA GLY A 2 6.06 64.50 3.89
C GLY A 2 4.90 63.56 3.72
N TYR A 3 5.02 62.63 2.77
CA TYR A 3 4.07 61.53 2.57
C TYR A 3 4.44 60.39 3.50
N SER A 4 3.61 60.17 4.51
CA SER A 4 3.66 59.01 5.37
C SER A 4 2.76 57.91 4.75
N SER A 5 3.36 56.91 4.12
CA SER A 5 2.65 55.75 3.59
C SER A 5 2.55 54.69 4.69
N ALA A 6 1.36 54.57 5.25
CA ALA A 6 1.04 53.51 6.20
C ALA A 6 0.93 52.17 5.46
N PHE A 7 1.94 51.30 5.60
CA PHE A 7 1.85 49.91 5.22
C PHE A 7 0.97 49.17 6.24
N LYS A 8 -0.25 48.87 5.82
CA LYS A 8 -1.17 48.00 6.55
C LYS A 8 -0.70 46.55 6.35
N LEU A 9 0.01 46.01 7.33
CA LEU A 9 0.33 44.58 7.39
C LEU A 9 -0.97 43.82 7.49
N CYS A 10 -1.33 43.16 6.40
CA CYS A 10 -2.35 42.13 6.39
C CYS A 10 -1.70 40.86 6.94
N THR A 11 -1.87 40.58 8.21
CA THR A 11 -1.52 39.29 8.81
C THR A 11 -2.49 38.25 8.29
N ILE A 12 -2.10 37.55 7.23
CA ILE A 12 -2.75 36.32 6.78
C ILE A 12 -2.37 35.25 7.82
N ASP A 13 -3.39 34.71 8.45
CA ASP A 13 -3.25 33.65 9.43
C ASP A 13 -2.70 32.37 8.73
N GLU A 14 -1.38 32.19 8.78
CA GLU A 14 -0.67 31.06 8.17
C GLU A 14 -1.11 29.70 8.74
N GLN A 15 -1.75 29.70 9.90
CA GLN A 15 -2.19 28.50 10.58
C GLN A 15 -3.37 27.82 9.85
N SER A 16 -4.23 28.59 9.18
CA SER A 16 -5.43 28.08 8.50
C SER A 16 -5.10 27.47 7.13
N ALA A 17 -4.09 28.01 6.43
CA ALA A 17 -3.65 27.50 5.13
C ALA A 17 -2.87 26.18 5.25
N PHE A 18 -2.16 25.97 6.37
CA PHE A 18 -1.35 24.76 6.59
C PHE A 18 -2.20 23.51 6.87
N ASN A 19 -3.38 23.66 7.50
CA ASN A 19 -4.28 22.56 7.79
C ASN A 19 -5.03 22.05 6.54
N GLY A 20 -5.36 22.93 5.60
CA GLY A 20 -6.05 22.53 4.36
C GLY A 20 -5.15 21.77 3.37
N CYS A 21 -3.86 22.13 3.30
CA CYS A 21 -2.91 21.50 2.37
C CYS A 21 -2.41 20.13 2.85
N LYS A 22 -2.43 19.86 4.15
CA LYS A 22 -1.95 18.59 4.75
C LYS A 22 -2.89 17.41 4.51
N LEU A 23 -4.17 17.67 4.27
CA LEU A 23 -5.19 16.64 4.06
C LEU A 23 -5.22 16.09 2.63
N MET A 24 -4.66 16.82 1.67
CA MET A 24 -4.66 16.44 0.24
C MET A 24 -3.30 15.92 -0.25
N SER A 25 -2.37 15.56 0.63
CA SER A 25 -1.08 15.04 0.19
C SER A 25 -1.24 13.62 -0.37
N VAL A 26 -0.80 13.43 -1.61
CA VAL A 26 -0.67 12.12 -2.24
C VAL A 26 0.33 11.28 -1.44
N VAL A 27 -0.02 10.06 -1.16
CA VAL A 27 0.81 9.11 -0.41
C VAL A 27 1.42 8.08 -1.34
N ALA A 28 0.65 7.59 -2.32
CA ALA A 28 1.08 6.67 -3.36
C ALA A 28 0.12 6.73 -4.55
N THR A 29 0.61 6.40 -5.73
CA THR A 29 -0.18 6.34 -6.95
C THR A 29 0.18 5.08 -7.75
N VAL A 30 -0.70 4.65 -8.63
CA VAL A 30 -0.44 3.52 -9.54
C VAL A 30 0.80 3.76 -10.41
N ASP A 31 1.11 5.03 -10.71
CA ASP A 31 2.28 5.40 -11.53
C ASP A 31 3.60 4.96 -10.90
N ASP A 32 3.64 4.80 -9.57
CA ASP A 32 4.82 4.33 -8.84
C ASP A 32 5.24 2.90 -9.25
N TYR A 33 4.32 2.13 -9.86
CA TYR A 33 4.52 0.72 -10.24
C TYR A 33 4.39 0.47 -11.74
N LEU A 34 3.94 1.47 -12.52
CA LEU A 34 3.58 1.27 -13.92
C LEU A 34 4.78 0.88 -14.79
N HIS A 35 5.97 1.38 -14.46
CA HIS A 35 7.18 1.08 -15.22
C HIS A 35 7.58 -0.40 -15.10
N GLU A 36 7.53 -0.95 -13.90
CA GLU A 36 7.87 -2.35 -13.62
C GLU A 36 6.80 -3.33 -14.07
N ALA A 37 5.53 -2.93 -13.93
CA ALA A 37 4.39 -3.78 -14.26
C ALA A 37 4.11 -3.86 -15.76
N GLY A 38 4.43 -2.80 -16.52
CA GLY A 38 4.22 -2.71 -17.97
C GLY A 38 2.76 -2.56 -18.40
N ALA A 39 1.78 -2.80 -17.51
CA ALA A 39 0.35 -2.67 -17.76
C ALA A 39 -0.37 -2.11 -16.54
N LEU A 40 -1.44 -1.32 -16.75
CA LEU A 40 -2.13 -0.61 -15.68
C LEU A 40 -2.83 -1.54 -14.68
N ASP A 41 -3.48 -2.58 -15.16
CA ASP A 41 -4.15 -3.60 -14.34
C ASP A 41 -3.16 -4.31 -13.40
N LYS A 42 -1.96 -4.59 -13.90
CA LYS A 42 -0.87 -5.19 -13.13
C LYS A 42 -0.26 -4.20 -12.12
N ALA A 43 -0.08 -2.95 -12.51
CA ALA A 43 0.44 -1.89 -11.64
C ALA A 43 -0.51 -1.59 -10.46
N MET A 44 -1.80 -1.86 -10.60
CA MET A 44 -2.78 -1.69 -9.52
C MET A 44 -2.68 -2.75 -8.41
N LEU A 45 -2.08 -3.92 -8.66
CA LEU A 45 -2.06 -5.04 -7.72
C LEU A 45 -1.45 -4.68 -6.35
N PRO A 46 -0.22 -4.11 -6.26
CA PRO A 46 0.39 -3.86 -4.95
C PRO A 46 -0.43 -2.90 -4.08
N LEU A 47 -0.86 -1.76 -4.65
CA LEU A 47 -1.63 -0.76 -3.92
C LEU A 47 -3.09 -1.18 -3.70
N GLY A 48 -3.68 -1.96 -4.60
CA GLY A 48 -5.01 -2.52 -4.44
C GLY A 48 -5.05 -3.51 -3.27
N PHE A 49 -4.09 -4.41 -3.19
CA PHE A 49 -3.93 -5.35 -2.07
C PHE A 49 -3.66 -4.62 -0.76
N PHE A 50 -2.81 -3.60 -0.80
CA PHE A 50 -2.53 -2.76 0.36
C PHE A 50 -3.79 -2.02 0.87
N LEU A 51 -4.58 -1.43 -0.02
CA LEU A 51 -5.81 -0.72 0.35
C LEU A 51 -6.87 -1.69 0.92
N ALA A 52 -7.01 -2.87 0.33
CA ALA A 52 -7.87 -3.93 0.87
C ALA A 52 -7.44 -4.37 2.28
N PHE A 53 -6.13 -4.48 2.52
CA PHE A 53 -5.59 -4.74 3.85
C PHE A 53 -5.95 -3.64 4.84
N CYS A 54 -5.78 -2.37 4.47
CA CYS A 54 -6.19 -1.23 5.30
C CYS A 54 -7.68 -1.25 5.63
N ALA A 55 -8.53 -1.67 4.67
CA ALA A 55 -9.97 -1.82 4.86
C ALA A 55 -10.32 -2.90 5.91
N HIS A 56 -9.66 -4.06 5.83
CA HIS A 56 -9.86 -5.17 6.77
C HIS A 56 -9.40 -4.82 8.20
N HIS A 57 -8.33 -4.03 8.33
CA HIS A 57 -7.74 -3.66 9.63
C HIS A 57 -8.22 -2.32 10.18
N ARG A 58 -9.28 -1.72 9.60
CA ARG A 58 -9.90 -0.46 10.07
C ARG A 58 -8.91 0.71 10.11
N LEU A 59 -7.97 0.75 9.17
CA LEU A 59 -6.98 1.81 9.06
C LEU A 59 -7.46 2.99 8.20
N LEU A 60 -8.62 2.84 7.54
CA LEU A 60 -9.24 3.86 6.69
C LEU A 60 -10.04 4.87 7.51
N SER A 61 -10.05 6.13 7.06
CA SER A 61 -10.80 7.21 7.68
C SER A 61 -12.30 6.97 7.61
N GLN A 62 -13.04 7.62 8.50
CA GLN A 62 -14.50 7.54 8.51
C GLN A 62 -15.10 8.12 7.21
N GLU A 63 -14.51 9.21 6.71
CA GLU A 63 -14.95 9.85 5.47
C GLU A 63 -14.76 8.92 4.26
N PHE A 64 -13.58 8.33 4.11
CA PHE A 64 -13.33 7.31 3.08
C PHE A 64 -14.33 6.15 3.18
N THR A 65 -14.54 5.64 4.39
CA THR A 65 -15.47 4.53 4.65
C THR A 65 -16.91 4.88 4.25
N ARG A 66 -17.33 6.10 4.50
CA ARG A 66 -18.67 6.57 4.13
C ARG A 66 -18.83 6.71 2.63
N GLN A 67 -17.82 7.30 1.95
CA GLN A 67 -17.86 7.53 0.51
C GLN A 67 -17.79 6.25 -0.31
N ARG A 68 -17.13 5.21 0.19
CA ARG A 68 -16.86 3.93 -0.48
C ARG A 68 -17.55 2.73 0.19
N ALA A 69 -18.68 2.96 0.86
CA ALA A 69 -19.35 1.94 1.67
C ALA A 69 -19.71 0.67 0.90
N GLU A 70 -20.16 0.80 -0.36
CA GLU A 70 -20.51 -0.33 -1.21
C GLU A 70 -19.29 -1.17 -1.57
N GLN A 71 -18.21 -0.53 -2.08
CA GLN A 71 -16.97 -1.21 -2.43
C GLN A 71 -16.30 -1.86 -1.21
N LEU A 72 -16.33 -1.18 -0.06
CA LEU A 72 -15.84 -1.75 1.20
C LEU A 72 -16.66 -2.96 1.66
N SER A 73 -17.97 -2.95 1.40
CA SER A 73 -18.82 -4.11 1.68
C SER A 73 -18.41 -5.32 0.82
N ALA A 74 -18.15 -5.12 -0.47
CA ALA A 74 -17.65 -6.16 -1.37
C ALA A 74 -16.28 -6.70 -0.91
N VAL A 75 -15.35 -5.80 -0.56
CA VAL A 75 -14.02 -6.18 -0.01
C VAL A 75 -14.19 -7.05 1.24
N ARG A 76 -15.04 -6.67 2.17
CA ARG A 76 -15.26 -7.43 3.42
C ARG A 76 -15.84 -8.82 3.17
N ARG A 77 -16.64 -8.99 2.11
CA ARG A 77 -17.18 -10.29 1.69
C ARG A 77 -16.24 -11.05 0.75
N GLN A 78 -15.10 -10.45 0.39
CA GLN A 78 -14.15 -10.99 -0.58
C GLN A 78 -14.80 -11.27 -1.95
N GLU A 79 -15.66 -10.36 -2.41
CA GLU A 79 -16.35 -10.45 -3.68
C GLU A 79 -15.60 -9.67 -4.77
N GLY A 80 -15.55 -10.24 -5.96
CA GLY A 80 -14.89 -9.64 -7.12
C GLY A 80 -13.36 -9.55 -7.00
N GLN A 81 -12.78 -8.65 -7.79
CA GLN A 81 -11.34 -8.39 -7.80
C GLN A 81 -10.94 -7.52 -6.60
N VAL A 82 -9.76 -7.79 -6.04
CA VAL A 82 -9.25 -7.08 -4.86
C VAL A 82 -8.95 -5.62 -5.17
N THR A 83 -8.47 -5.33 -6.40
CA THR A 83 -8.12 -3.96 -6.82
C THR A 83 -9.32 -3.06 -7.10
N THR A 84 -10.55 -3.60 -7.11
CA THR A 84 -11.77 -2.84 -7.44
C THR A 84 -11.96 -1.61 -6.58
N LEU A 85 -11.66 -1.68 -5.27
CA LEU A 85 -11.74 -0.54 -4.36
C LEU A 85 -10.74 0.55 -4.74
N PHE A 86 -9.51 0.17 -5.07
CA PHE A 86 -8.44 1.10 -5.46
C PHE A 86 -8.74 1.76 -6.81
N ALA A 87 -9.19 0.99 -7.80
CA ALA A 87 -9.64 1.51 -9.08
C ALA A 87 -10.80 2.52 -8.94
N ALA A 88 -11.83 2.18 -8.14
CA ALA A 88 -12.95 3.07 -7.85
C ALA A 88 -12.54 4.35 -7.10
N HIS A 89 -11.40 4.34 -6.41
CA HIS A 89 -10.83 5.51 -5.71
C HIS A 89 -9.95 6.38 -6.63
N GLY A 90 -9.80 6.02 -7.90
CA GLY A 90 -8.99 6.76 -8.86
C GLY A 90 -7.51 6.39 -8.85
N ALA A 91 -7.18 5.19 -8.39
CA ALA A 91 -5.83 4.62 -8.40
C ALA A 91 -4.75 5.50 -7.72
N THR A 92 -5.18 6.32 -6.75
CA THR A 92 -4.30 7.21 -5.96
C THR A 92 -4.73 7.15 -4.49
N LEU A 93 -3.77 7.12 -3.58
CA LEU A 93 -3.99 7.15 -2.14
C LEU A 93 -3.58 8.50 -1.57
N TYR A 94 -4.43 9.06 -0.72
CA TYR A 94 -4.21 10.34 -0.05
C TYR A 94 -4.05 10.15 1.46
N ALA A 95 -3.34 11.06 2.11
CA ALA A 95 -3.20 11.02 3.57
C ALA A 95 -4.54 11.10 4.30
N SER A 96 -5.54 11.78 3.71
CA SER A 96 -6.91 11.90 4.23
C SER A 96 -7.70 10.59 4.22
N ASP A 97 -7.28 9.60 3.42
CA ASP A 97 -7.96 8.31 3.30
C ASP A 97 -7.79 7.44 4.55
N PHE A 98 -6.81 7.78 5.38
CA PHE A 98 -6.40 6.97 6.52
C PHE A 98 -6.70 7.62 7.86
N THR A 99 -6.94 6.81 8.88
CA THR A 99 -6.95 7.26 10.26
C THR A 99 -5.54 7.72 10.68
N PRO A 100 -5.37 8.47 11.78
CA PRO A 100 -4.03 8.81 12.30
C PRO A 100 -3.15 7.57 12.53
N GLN A 101 -3.72 6.49 13.06
CA GLN A 101 -3.02 5.21 13.24
C GLN A 101 -2.70 4.56 11.89
N GLY A 102 -3.64 4.60 10.95
CA GLY A 102 -3.44 4.14 9.57
C GLY A 102 -2.30 4.86 8.89
N LEU A 103 -2.19 6.17 9.04
CA LEU A 103 -1.08 6.96 8.48
C LEU A 103 0.29 6.56 9.04
N VAL A 104 0.37 6.21 10.32
CA VAL A 104 1.62 5.68 10.90
C VAL A 104 2.02 4.39 10.20
N PHE A 105 1.07 3.47 10.05
CA PHE A 105 1.31 2.21 9.34
C PHE A 105 1.70 2.44 7.87
N VAL A 106 0.95 3.27 7.15
CA VAL A 106 1.18 3.62 5.74
C VAL A 106 2.61 4.14 5.54
N ARG A 107 3.02 5.13 6.33
CA ARG A 107 4.36 5.73 6.23
C ARG A 107 5.48 4.74 6.57
N GLY A 108 5.24 3.82 7.49
CA GLY A 108 6.22 2.81 7.86
C GLY A 108 6.33 1.68 6.86
N TYR A 109 5.22 1.31 6.19
CA TYR A 109 5.16 0.10 5.36
C TYR A 109 5.28 0.37 3.85
N LEU A 110 4.70 1.45 3.32
CA LEU A 110 4.72 1.71 1.86
C LEU A 110 6.11 1.65 1.22
N PRO A 111 7.19 2.16 1.85
CA PRO A 111 8.53 2.05 1.27
C PRO A 111 9.02 0.60 1.08
N GLN A 112 8.39 -0.36 1.75
CA GLN A 112 8.74 -1.77 1.71
C GLN A 112 7.75 -2.61 0.89
N LEU A 113 6.59 -2.05 0.55
CA LEU A 113 5.50 -2.77 -0.11
C LEU A 113 5.97 -3.46 -1.39
N TYR A 114 6.71 -2.74 -2.26
CA TYR A 114 7.21 -3.32 -3.51
C TYR A 114 8.13 -4.50 -3.28
N ALA A 115 9.09 -4.37 -2.36
CA ALA A 115 10.02 -5.45 -2.05
C ALA A 115 9.31 -6.68 -1.50
N ASP A 116 8.32 -6.49 -0.62
CA ASP A 116 7.53 -7.59 -0.07
C ASP A 116 6.62 -8.23 -1.11
N PHE A 117 6.02 -7.42 -2.00
CA PHE A 117 5.22 -7.89 -3.12
C PHE A 117 6.07 -8.74 -4.09
N ALA A 118 7.19 -8.19 -4.56
CA ALA A 118 8.10 -8.88 -5.46
C ALA A 118 8.58 -10.21 -4.85
N GLN A 119 9.00 -10.18 -3.59
CA GLN A 119 9.46 -11.36 -2.88
C GLN A 119 8.37 -12.42 -2.67
N THR A 120 7.14 -12.00 -2.41
CA THR A 120 6.01 -12.92 -2.18
C THR A 120 5.66 -13.68 -3.45
N PHE A 121 5.79 -13.03 -4.62
CA PHE A 121 5.32 -13.55 -5.91
C PHE A 121 6.44 -13.88 -6.91
N GLU A 122 7.72 -13.95 -6.48
CA GLU A 122 8.80 -14.42 -7.36
C GLU A 122 8.53 -15.83 -7.93
N PRO A 123 8.87 -16.09 -9.21
CA PRO A 123 9.44 -15.18 -10.22
C PRO A 123 8.40 -14.37 -11.01
N ALA A 124 7.12 -14.54 -10.75
CA ALA A 124 6.01 -14.02 -11.55
C ALA A 124 5.37 -12.74 -10.95
N CYS A 125 6.16 -11.85 -10.38
CA CYS A 125 5.77 -10.72 -9.55
C CYS A 125 4.48 -9.98 -10.00
N PHE A 126 4.40 -9.55 -11.27
CA PHE A 126 3.22 -8.87 -11.81
C PHE A 126 2.34 -9.76 -12.71
N GLU A 127 2.65 -11.05 -12.85
CA GLU A 127 1.87 -11.99 -13.67
C GLU A 127 0.84 -12.79 -12.86
N ILE A 128 0.65 -12.40 -11.59
CA ILE A 128 -0.35 -13.01 -10.71
C ILE A 128 -1.77 -12.51 -11.03
N ASP A 129 -2.75 -13.32 -10.67
CA ASP A 129 -4.16 -12.95 -10.78
C ASP A 129 -4.58 -11.99 -9.66
N ASP A 130 -5.53 -11.11 -9.97
CA ASP A 130 -6.16 -10.21 -9.01
C ASP A 130 -7.26 -10.96 -8.23
N ASP A 131 -6.83 -11.79 -7.29
CA ASP A 131 -7.70 -12.63 -6.50
C ASP A 131 -7.41 -12.58 -4.99
N TRP A 132 -8.34 -13.10 -4.20
CA TRP A 132 -8.26 -13.10 -2.74
C TRP A 132 -7.22 -14.09 -2.19
N SER A 133 -6.82 -15.11 -2.96
CA SER A 133 -5.76 -16.06 -2.58
C SER A 133 -4.39 -15.38 -2.60
N ASN A 134 -4.09 -14.65 -3.67
CA ASN A 134 -2.86 -13.87 -3.80
C ASN A 134 -2.83 -12.73 -2.79
N TYR A 135 -3.96 -12.02 -2.62
CA TYR A 135 -4.09 -11.02 -1.56
C TYR A 135 -3.72 -11.59 -0.19
N GLN A 136 -4.23 -12.77 0.18
CA GLN A 136 -3.97 -13.38 1.49
C GLN A 136 -2.49 -13.68 1.72
N GLN A 137 -1.75 -14.04 0.68
CA GLN A 137 -0.30 -14.26 0.80
C GLN A 137 0.43 -12.98 1.20
N LEU A 138 0.14 -11.86 0.53
CA LEU A 138 0.74 -10.57 0.86
C LEU A 138 0.21 -10.03 2.21
N ALA A 139 -1.08 -10.23 2.51
CA ALA A 139 -1.69 -9.82 3.78
C ALA A 139 -0.98 -10.45 4.98
N ASN A 140 -0.53 -11.72 4.86
CA ASN A 140 0.26 -12.39 5.89
C ASN A 140 1.63 -11.74 6.15
N VAL A 141 2.19 -11.05 5.17
CA VAL A 141 3.42 -10.26 5.32
C VAL A 141 3.09 -8.92 5.99
N MET A 142 2.07 -8.23 5.50
CA MET A 142 1.61 -6.94 6.01
C MET A 142 1.21 -6.98 7.49
N ILE A 143 0.51 -8.05 7.92
CA ILE A 143 0.06 -8.17 9.32
C ILE A 143 1.23 -8.28 10.30
N ARG A 144 2.33 -8.94 9.92
CA ARG A 144 3.53 -9.02 10.76
C ARG A 144 4.12 -7.63 10.98
N HIS A 145 4.14 -6.82 9.93
CA HIS A 145 4.62 -5.44 10.03
C HIS A 145 3.70 -4.59 10.91
N LEU A 146 2.38 -4.73 10.75
CA LEU A 146 1.39 -4.02 11.57
C LEU A 146 1.51 -4.38 13.05
N LEU A 147 1.86 -5.63 13.37
CA LEU A 147 2.06 -6.12 14.74
C LEU A 147 3.48 -5.85 15.27
N GLY A 148 4.35 -5.17 14.51
CA GLY A 148 5.74 -4.91 14.92
C GLY A 148 6.60 -6.18 15.04
N GLN A 149 6.20 -7.28 14.36
CA GLN A 149 6.97 -8.52 14.40
C GLN A 149 8.17 -8.46 13.45
N PRO A 150 9.35 -8.98 13.86
CA PRO A 150 10.51 -9.01 12.98
C PRO A 150 10.23 -9.89 11.76
N ARG A 151 10.78 -9.48 10.60
CA ARG A 151 10.75 -10.33 9.40
C ARG A 151 11.43 -11.67 9.69
N PRO A 152 10.84 -12.80 9.25
CA PRO A 152 11.57 -14.06 9.29
C PRO A 152 12.84 -13.89 8.45
N ALA A 153 13.99 -14.24 9.04
CA ALA A 153 15.23 -14.26 8.30
C ALA A 153 15.06 -15.16 7.07
N HIS A 154 15.44 -14.64 5.88
CA HIS A 154 15.42 -15.43 4.66
C HIS A 154 16.24 -16.70 4.83
N THR A 155 15.60 -17.83 4.99
CA THR A 155 16.22 -19.09 4.65
C THR A 155 16.19 -19.16 3.12
N SER A 156 17.32 -18.78 2.52
CA SER A 156 17.53 -18.95 1.08
C SER A 156 17.20 -20.39 0.71
N ARG A 157 16.16 -20.59 -0.10
CA ARG A 157 15.75 -21.89 -0.65
C ARG A 157 16.87 -22.61 -1.46
N GLY A 158 18.07 -21.99 -1.54
CA GLY A 158 19.22 -22.50 -2.31
C GLY A 158 20.00 -23.66 -1.69
N LEU A 159 19.81 -23.99 -0.40
CA LEU A 159 20.62 -25.05 0.25
C LEU A 159 20.02 -26.45 0.15
N TRP A 160 18.74 -26.60 -0.16
CA TRP A 160 18.10 -27.94 -0.22
C TRP A 160 18.26 -28.64 -1.58
N SER A 161 18.55 -27.91 -2.67
CA SER A 161 18.80 -28.52 -3.99
C SER A 161 20.15 -29.22 -4.08
N THR A 162 21.16 -28.74 -3.33
CA THR A 162 22.53 -29.29 -3.37
C THR A 162 22.67 -30.59 -2.56
N ILE A 163 21.80 -30.83 -1.58
CA ILE A 163 21.87 -32.02 -0.72
C ILE A 163 21.28 -33.25 -1.45
N LYS A 164 20.23 -33.08 -2.27
CA LYS A 164 19.64 -34.21 -3.02
C LYS A 164 20.56 -34.80 -4.07
N THR A 165 21.48 -34.04 -4.65
CA THR A 165 22.40 -34.51 -5.69
C THR A 165 23.59 -35.31 -5.13
N ARG A 166 23.96 -35.07 -3.87
CA ARG A 166 25.09 -35.81 -3.25
C ARG A 166 24.74 -37.17 -2.65
N VAL A 167 23.48 -37.34 -2.25
CA VAL A 167 23.01 -38.63 -1.68
C VAL A 167 22.81 -39.71 -2.78
N ALA A 168 22.46 -39.27 -4.00
CA ALA A 168 22.26 -40.21 -5.13
C ALA A 168 23.56 -40.82 -5.68
N MET A 169 24.74 -40.24 -5.35
CA MET A 169 26.04 -40.80 -5.80
C MET A 169 26.72 -41.75 -4.84
N LEU A 170 26.14 -41.96 -3.65
CA LEU A 170 26.71 -42.89 -2.64
C LEU A 170 26.06 -44.29 -2.65
N TRP A 171 25.12 -44.54 -3.57
CA TRP A 171 24.46 -45.85 -3.72
C TRP A 171 24.62 -46.41 -5.15
N ARG A 172 25.85 -46.48 -5.63
CA ARG A 172 26.26 -47.28 -6.77
C ARG A 172 27.48 -48.08 -6.44
#